data_773e1c4b25f28267341120518b54ae02
#
_entry.id   773e1c4b25f28267341120518b54ae02
#
_cell.length_a   1.000
_cell.length_b   1.000
_cell.length_c   1.000
_cell.angle_alpha   90.00
_cell.angle_beta   90.00
_cell.angle_gamma   90.00
#
_symmetry.space_group_name_H-M   'P 1'
#
loop_
_entity.id
_entity.type
_entity.pdbx_description
1 polymer ?
#
loop_
_entity_poly.entity_id
_entity_poly.type
_entity_poly.pdbx_seq_one_letter_code
_entity_poly.pdbx_strand_id
1 'polypeptide(L)'
;MVDAAKKTQVSRLSTTEHISQFTFARQSVRFGSVHESGRMFSSFDDYLREFEKVKGFDGVQVRKGLEVDYIGKYGSEIGKVVSQKKWDVLLCSVHELPGGIDLEDKSLPQDRKSADDRWREYVETQKEAIKSDFIPFAILTHPERLAVGTPQAPKDFEDLMVELSKVAKEHGKAVELNGADLSRSPELVRKVASACGKTHCKVSYGSDSHYPDQVSRNYDLASKLIEEFHLEVI
;
A
#
# COMPACT_ATOMS: atom_id res chain seq x y z
N MET A 1 -16.65 -2.43 -9.25
CA MET A 1 -15.39 -3.19 -9.06
C MET A 1 -15.54 -4.65 -9.48
N VAL A 2 -16.41 -5.46 -8.84
CA VAL A 2 -16.51 -6.91 -9.10
C VAL A 2 -16.89 -7.22 -10.56
N ASP A 3 -17.86 -6.52 -11.15
CA ASP A 3 -18.20 -6.67 -12.59
C ASP A 3 -17.03 -6.31 -13.51
N ALA A 4 -16.23 -5.32 -13.12
CA ALA A 4 -15.02 -4.96 -13.87
C ALA A 4 -13.95 -6.07 -13.76
N ALA A 5 -13.75 -6.62 -12.55
CA ALA A 5 -12.84 -7.75 -12.34
C ALA A 5 -13.20 -8.95 -13.21
N LYS A 6 -14.50 -9.28 -13.31
CA LYS A 6 -14.99 -10.34 -14.19
C LYS A 6 -14.68 -10.06 -15.67
N LYS A 7 -14.91 -8.82 -16.13
CA LYS A 7 -14.64 -8.43 -17.53
C LYS A 7 -13.15 -8.47 -17.87
N THR A 8 -12.29 -8.20 -16.89
CA THR A 8 -10.82 -8.24 -17.07
C THR A 8 -10.20 -9.58 -16.66
N GLN A 9 -11.02 -10.62 -16.46
CA GLN A 9 -10.60 -11.98 -16.10
C GLN A 9 -9.82 -12.07 -14.79
N VAL A 10 -10.01 -11.12 -13.87
CA VAL A 10 -9.46 -11.17 -12.53
C VAL A 10 -10.23 -12.20 -11.71
N SER A 11 -9.58 -13.29 -11.34
CA SER A 11 -10.19 -14.38 -10.54
C SER A 11 -10.23 -14.09 -9.04
N ARG A 12 -9.38 -13.19 -8.56
CA ARG A 12 -9.29 -12.81 -7.14
C ARG A 12 -9.21 -11.29 -7.00
N LEU A 13 -10.12 -10.71 -6.24
CA LEU A 13 -10.18 -9.28 -5.96
C LEU A 13 -10.17 -9.05 -4.45
N SER A 14 -9.22 -8.29 -3.92
CA SER A 14 -9.25 -7.82 -2.54
C SER A 14 -9.79 -6.39 -2.50
N THR A 15 -10.77 -6.14 -1.65
CA THR A 15 -11.23 -4.79 -1.32
C THR A 15 -10.50 -4.34 -0.06
N THR A 16 -9.84 -3.20 -0.10
CA THR A 16 -8.93 -2.75 0.97
C THR A 16 -9.14 -1.26 1.22
N GLU A 17 -10.29 -0.95 1.84
CA GLU A 17 -10.60 0.44 2.21
C GLU A 17 -9.57 0.96 3.23
N HIS A 18 -9.23 2.24 3.13
CA HIS A 18 -8.35 2.88 4.09
C HIS A 18 -8.95 2.91 5.48
N ILE A 19 -8.15 2.62 6.51
CA ILE A 19 -8.62 2.70 7.90
C ILE A 19 -9.10 4.11 8.26
N SER A 20 -8.54 5.13 7.64
CA SER A 20 -8.95 6.54 7.81
C SER A 20 -10.36 6.83 7.28
N GLN A 21 -10.96 5.96 6.46
CA GLN A 21 -12.36 6.08 5.99
C GLN A 21 -13.40 5.60 7.02
N PHE A 22 -12.96 5.08 8.16
CA PHE A 22 -13.85 4.66 9.25
C PHE A 22 -13.95 5.76 10.31
N THR A 23 -15.14 6.36 10.46
CA THR A 23 -15.35 7.50 11.37
C THR A 23 -14.99 7.17 12.82
N PHE A 24 -15.24 5.95 13.28
CA PHE A 24 -14.88 5.52 14.62
C PHE A 24 -13.36 5.41 14.83
N ALA A 25 -12.58 5.04 13.80
CA ALA A 25 -11.12 5.00 13.87
C ALA A 25 -10.52 6.40 14.07
N ARG A 26 -11.12 7.41 13.44
CA ARG A 26 -10.72 8.82 13.59
C ARG A 26 -10.96 9.39 15.00
N GLN A 27 -11.77 8.75 15.82
CA GLN A 27 -11.96 9.15 17.22
C GLN A 27 -10.76 8.78 18.09
N SER A 28 -10.04 7.72 17.72
CA SER A 28 -8.89 7.20 18.47
C SER A 28 -7.54 7.58 17.84
N VAL A 29 -7.53 7.84 16.54
CA VAL A 29 -6.31 8.11 15.77
C VAL A 29 -6.48 9.39 14.97
N ARG A 30 -5.50 10.29 15.07
CA ARG A 30 -5.42 11.46 14.20
C ARG A 30 -4.59 11.12 12.98
N PHE A 31 -5.24 10.96 11.85
CA PHE A 31 -4.61 10.80 10.54
C PHE A 31 -4.22 12.18 9.98
N GLY A 32 -3.00 12.34 9.51
CA GLY A 32 -2.52 13.58 8.87
C GLY A 32 -3.02 13.69 7.45
N SER A 33 -2.90 12.60 6.70
CA SER A 33 -3.51 12.45 5.39
C SER A 33 -4.85 11.72 5.52
N VAL A 34 -5.90 12.30 5.00
CA VAL A 34 -7.23 11.71 5.02
C VAL A 34 -7.73 11.64 3.58
N HIS A 35 -7.83 10.43 3.05
CA HIS A 35 -8.44 10.21 1.75
C HIS A 35 -9.97 10.42 1.88
N GLU A 36 -10.41 11.67 1.74
CA GLU A 36 -11.83 12.03 1.82
C GLU A 36 -12.61 11.71 0.55
N SER A 37 -11.92 11.31 -0.52
CA SER A 37 -12.53 11.04 -1.83
C SER A 37 -13.32 9.73 -1.91
N GLY A 38 -13.32 8.93 -0.84
CA GLY A 38 -14.00 7.63 -0.79
C GLY A 38 -15.28 7.63 0.04
N ARG A 39 -15.97 6.49 0.02
CA ARG A 39 -17.10 6.24 0.89
C ARG A 39 -16.65 6.19 2.35
N MET A 40 -17.29 6.95 3.21
CA MET A 40 -17.08 6.87 4.65
C MET A 40 -17.97 5.78 5.27
N PHE A 41 -17.41 5.02 6.19
CA PHE A 41 -18.11 3.98 6.95
C PHE A 41 -18.22 4.40 8.43
N SER A 42 -19.36 4.16 9.05
CA SER A 42 -19.53 4.42 10.48
C SER A 42 -18.84 3.35 11.34
N SER A 43 -18.72 2.14 10.82
CA SER A 43 -18.14 0.99 11.50
C SER A 43 -17.60 -0.06 10.51
N PHE A 44 -16.82 -1.03 11.00
CA PHE A 44 -16.46 -2.20 10.20
C PHE A 44 -17.69 -3.03 9.79
N ASP A 45 -18.74 -3.05 10.61
CA ASP A 45 -19.97 -3.80 10.28
C ASP A 45 -20.71 -3.16 9.09
N ASP A 46 -20.62 -1.84 8.92
CA ASP A 46 -21.14 -1.16 7.72
C ASP A 46 -20.39 -1.58 6.46
N TYR A 47 -19.08 -1.60 6.52
CA TYR A 47 -18.24 -2.08 5.42
C TYR A 47 -18.51 -3.56 5.10
N LEU A 48 -18.54 -4.40 6.13
CA LEU A 48 -18.76 -5.83 5.96
C LEU A 48 -20.15 -6.16 5.40
N ARG A 49 -21.18 -5.37 5.71
CA ARG A 49 -22.50 -5.51 5.06
C ARG A 49 -22.45 -5.25 3.56
N GLU A 50 -21.67 -4.28 3.11
CA GLU A 50 -21.47 -4.05 1.67
C GLU A 50 -20.67 -5.18 1.03
N PHE A 51 -19.62 -5.65 1.71
CA PHE A 51 -18.82 -6.78 1.26
C PHE A 51 -19.67 -8.06 1.09
N GLU A 52 -20.57 -8.36 2.03
CA GLU A 52 -21.45 -9.53 1.96
C GLU A 52 -22.31 -9.58 0.67
N LYS A 53 -22.63 -8.42 0.08
CA LYS A 53 -23.38 -8.34 -1.18
C LYS A 53 -22.58 -8.83 -2.39
N VAL A 54 -21.26 -8.87 -2.29
CA VAL A 54 -20.36 -9.17 -3.41
C VAL A 54 -19.43 -10.35 -3.19
N LYS A 55 -19.31 -10.88 -1.97
CA LYS A 55 -18.36 -11.96 -1.65
C LYS A 55 -18.55 -13.26 -2.43
N GLY A 56 -19.80 -13.54 -2.85
CA GLY A 56 -20.18 -14.74 -3.61
C GLY A 56 -20.39 -14.47 -5.10
N PHE A 57 -19.82 -13.41 -5.65
CA PHE A 57 -20.00 -13.06 -7.04
C PHE A 57 -19.36 -14.12 -7.96
N ASP A 58 -20.18 -14.69 -8.88
CA ASP A 58 -19.78 -15.80 -9.72
C ASP A 58 -18.53 -15.52 -10.55
N GLY A 59 -17.52 -16.38 -10.45
CA GLY A 59 -16.27 -16.30 -11.18
C GLY A 59 -15.20 -15.36 -10.58
N VAL A 60 -15.48 -14.66 -9.47
CA VAL A 60 -14.51 -13.78 -8.80
C VAL A 60 -14.48 -14.06 -7.30
N GLN A 61 -13.36 -14.50 -6.78
CA GLN A 61 -13.16 -14.60 -5.33
C GLN A 61 -12.92 -13.21 -4.74
N VAL A 62 -13.89 -12.67 -4.03
CA VAL A 62 -13.75 -11.37 -3.35
C VAL A 62 -13.24 -11.59 -1.93
N ARG A 63 -12.14 -10.92 -1.57
CA ARG A 63 -11.50 -10.96 -0.25
C ARG A 63 -11.68 -9.64 0.46
N LYS A 64 -12.00 -9.69 1.74
CA LYS A 64 -12.11 -8.49 2.59
C LYS A 64 -10.77 -8.12 3.19
N GLY A 65 -10.42 -6.85 3.11
CA GLY A 65 -9.18 -6.36 3.66
C GLY A 65 -9.28 -4.91 4.11
N LEU A 66 -8.17 -4.40 4.58
CA LEU A 66 -7.96 -2.99 4.88
C LEU A 66 -6.60 -2.56 4.36
N GLU A 67 -6.52 -1.31 3.96
CA GLU A 67 -5.27 -0.57 3.87
C GLU A 67 -5.11 0.24 5.16
N VAL A 68 -4.07 -0.11 5.91
CA VAL A 68 -3.84 0.41 7.26
C VAL A 68 -2.68 1.38 7.23
N ASP A 69 -2.97 2.64 7.54
CA ASP A 69 -1.95 3.68 7.67
C ASP A 69 -1.06 3.40 8.88
N TYR A 70 0.25 3.31 8.66
CA TYR A 70 1.22 3.27 9.73
C TYR A 70 1.51 4.68 10.24
N ILE A 71 1.17 4.92 11.49
CA ILE A 71 1.49 6.15 12.22
C ILE A 71 2.13 5.72 13.54
N GLY A 72 3.45 5.75 13.61
CA GLY A 72 4.21 5.13 14.72
C GLY A 72 3.69 5.45 16.12
N LYS A 73 3.38 6.73 16.39
CA LYS A 73 2.84 7.18 17.68
C LYS A 73 1.46 6.61 18.04
N TYR A 74 0.71 6.10 17.04
CA TYR A 74 -0.63 5.50 17.21
C TYR A 74 -0.66 4.00 16.90
N GLY A 75 0.50 3.35 16.73
CA GLY A 75 0.57 1.94 16.32
C GLY A 75 -0.25 1.00 17.19
N SER A 76 -0.20 1.17 18.51
CA SER A 76 -0.99 0.37 19.46
C SER A 76 -2.49 0.58 19.29
N GLU A 77 -2.94 1.82 19.13
CA GLU A 77 -4.36 2.18 18.94
C GLU A 77 -4.88 1.63 17.61
N ILE A 78 -4.11 1.80 16.54
CA ILE A 78 -4.43 1.27 15.21
C ILE A 78 -4.53 -0.26 15.28
N GLY A 79 -3.56 -0.93 15.90
CA GLY A 79 -3.58 -2.37 16.10
C GLY A 79 -4.83 -2.86 16.83
N LYS A 80 -5.25 -2.17 17.90
CA LYS A 80 -6.50 -2.47 18.63
C LYS A 80 -7.73 -2.29 17.75
N VAL A 81 -7.76 -1.25 16.92
CA VAL A 81 -8.86 -1.00 15.98
C VAL A 81 -8.94 -2.13 14.95
N VAL A 82 -7.82 -2.43 14.28
CA VAL A 82 -7.75 -3.47 13.24
C VAL A 82 -8.12 -4.86 13.76
N SER A 83 -7.71 -5.19 14.98
CA SER A 83 -7.96 -6.51 15.62
C SER A 83 -9.42 -6.76 16.00
N GLN A 84 -10.30 -5.78 15.91
CA GLN A 84 -11.74 -5.97 16.18
C GLN A 84 -12.42 -6.92 15.19
N LYS A 85 -11.85 -7.15 14.03
CA LYS A 85 -12.36 -8.06 12.99
C LYS A 85 -11.25 -8.95 12.44
N LYS A 86 -11.65 -10.07 11.82
CA LYS A 86 -10.74 -10.91 11.04
C LYS A 86 -10.77 -10.47 9.59
N TRP A 87 -9.60 -10.30 9.00
CA TRP A 87 -9.38 -9.86 7.63
C TRP A 87 -8.74 -10.98 6.81
N ASP A 88 -9.06 -11.06 5.52
CA ASP A 88 -8.41 -11.99 4.58
C ASP A 88 -7.06 -11.44 4.11
N VAL A 89 -6.93 -10.11 4.08
CA VAL A 89 -5.69 -9.40 3.76
C VAL A 89 -5.61 -8.08 4.51
N LEU A 90 -4.43 -7.76 5.00
CA LEU A 90 -4.10 -6.45 5.54
C LEU A 90 -2.91 -5.90 4.77
N LEU A 91 -3.08 -4.71 4.26
CA LEU A 91 -2.04 -3.89 3.67
C LEU A 91 -1.55 -2.88 4.72
N CYS A 92 -0.30 -2.48 4.63
CA CYS A 92 0.24 -1.39 5.41
C CYS A 92 0.79 -0.31 4.48
N SER A 93 0.36 0.92 4.68
CA SER A 93 0.81 2.08 3.94
C SER A 93 1.43 3.12 4.86
N VAL A 94 2.34 3.90 4.33
CA VAL A 94 2.86 5.11 4.95
C VAL A 94 2.42 6.27 4.06
N HIS A 95 1.47 7.09 4.53
CA HIS A 95 0.96 8.25 3.80
C HIS A 95 1.41 9.57 4.40
N GLU A 96 2.02 9.54 5.57
CA GLU A 96 2.61 10.72 6.22
C GLU A 96 3.99 10.41 6.79
N LEU A 97 4.88 11.38 6.73
CA LEU A 97 6.15 11.35 7.44
C LEU A 97 5.97 11.74 8.91
N PRO A 98 6.95 11.44 9.79
CA PRO A 98 6.98 11.96 11.15
C PRO A 98 6.68 13.45 11.21
N GLY A 99 5.81 13.85 12.14
CA GLY A 99 5.31 15.23 12.20
C GLY A 99 4.01 15.49 11.46
N GLY A 100 3.46 14.48 10.74
CA GLY A 100 2.18 14.59 10.01
C GLY A 100 2.33 15.28 8.66
N ILE A 101 3.48 15.14 8.03
CA ILE A 101 3.77 15.70 6.70
C ILE A 101 3.18 14.74 5.65
N ASP A 102 2.21 15.22 4.88
CA ASP A 102 1.58 14.46 3.79
C ASP A 102 2.60 14.17 2.67
N LEU A 103 2.71 12.91 2.25
CA LEU A 103 3.61 12.50 1.17
C LEU A 103 3.29 13.15 -0.17
N GLU A 104 2.04 13.48 -0.41
CA GLU A 104 1.56 14.03 -1.68
C GLU A 104 1.58 15.57 -1.69
N ASP A 105 2.04 16.22 -0.61
CA ASP A 105 2.14 17.68 -0.54
C ASP A 105 3.23 18.21 -1.48
N LYS A 106 2.79 18.81 -2.60
CA LYS A 106 3.66 19.40 -3.63
C LYS A 106 4.25 20.75 -3.22
N SER A 107 3.82 21.33 -2.10
CA SER A 107 4.36 22.59 -1.57
C SER A 107 5.67 22.41 -0.80
N LEU A 108 6.07 21.18 -0.50
CA LEU A 108 7.31 20.86 0.19
C LEU A 108 8.55 21.36 -0.61
N PRO A 109 9.63 21.77 0.07
CA PRO A 109 10.87 22.18 -0.60
C PRO A 109 11.39 21.11 -1.53
N GLN A 110 11.67 21.47 -2.79
CA GLN A 110 12.09 20.54 -3.85
C GLN A 110 13.60 20.57 -4.11
N ASP A 111 14.39 21.26 -3.28
CA ASP A 111 15.85 21.19 -3.39
C ASP A 111 16.35 19.76 -3.10
N ARG A 112 17.49 19.41 -3.72
CA ARG A 112 18.01 18.04 -3.71
C ARG A 112 18.22 17.48 -2.31
N LYS A 113 18.77 18.28 -1.40
CA LYS A 113 19.06 17.85 -0.04
C LYS A 113 17.77 17.51 0.72
N SER A 114 16.80 18.44 0.68
CA SER A 114 15.49 18.22 1.33
C SER A 114 14.73 17.02 0.75
N ALA A 115 14.85 16.80 -0.57
CA ALA A 115 14.28 15.63 -1.23
C ALA A 115 14.95 14.33 -0.76
N ASP A 116 16.28 14.26 -0.76
CA ASP A 116 17.04 13.07 -0.33
C ASP A 116 16.76 12.75 1.16
N ASP A 117 16.68 13.75 2.02
CA ASP A 117 16.39 13.59 3.45
C ASP A 117 14.98 13.01 3.65
N ARG A 118 13.96 13.52 2.93
CA ARG A 118 12.58 12.98 2.98
C ARG A 118 12.48 11.55 2.49
N TRP A 119 13.17 11.21 1.41
CA TRP A 119 13.18 9.83 0.90
C TRP A 119 13.79 8.85 1.92
N ARG A 120 14.88 9.24 2.59
CA ARG A 120 15.49 8.40 3.64
C ARG A 120 14.57 8.26 4.83
N GLU A 121 13.96 9.36 5.30
CA GLU A 121 12.98 9.32 6.38
C GLU A 121 11.77 8.43 6.02
N TYR A 122 11.28 8.52 4.77
CA TYR A 122 10.19 7.68 4.28
C TYR A 122 10.54 6.19 4.31
N VAL A 123 11.72 5.81 3.80
CA VAL A 123 12.18 4.42 3.82
C VAL A 123 12.38 3.92 5.24
N GLU A 124 12.95 4.72 6.13
CA GLU A 124 13.07 4.33 7.55
C GLU A 124 11.71 4.15 8.22
N THR A 125 10.75 5.04 7.97
CA THR A 125 9.38 4.89 8.47
C THR A 125 8.72 3.59 7.98
N GLN A 126 8.94 3.22 6.71
CA GLN A 126 8.47 1.93 6.18
C GLN A 126 9.16 0.73 6.84
N LYS A 127 10.47 0.81 7.10
CA LYS A 127 11.18 -0.24 7.85
C LYS A 127 10.68 -0.36 9.29
N GLU A 128 10.35 0.76 9.93
CA GLU A 128 9.73 0.76 11.26
C GLU A 128 8.34 0.08 11.21
N ALA A 129 7.52 0.41 10.21
CA ALA A 129 6.22 -0.24 10.00
C ALA A 129 6.36 -1.75 9.85
N ILE A 130 7.32 -2.22 9.05
CA ILE A 130 7.61 -3.65 8.85
C ILE A 130 8.01 -4.35 10.14
N LYS A 131 8.85 -3.72 10.96
CA LYS A 131 9.35 -4.26 12.23
C LYS A 131 8.32 -4.18 13.36
N SER A 132 7.27 -3.37 13.17
CA SER A 132 6.23 -3.17 14.17
C SER A 132 5.32 -4.40 14.29
N ASP A 133 5.11 -4.87 15.52
CA ASP A 133 4.17 -5.96 15.82
C ASP A 133 2.72 -5.48 16.05
N PHE A 134 2.47 -4.17 15.97
CA PHE A 134 1.15 -3.62 16.26
C PHE A 134 0.12 -3.95 15.17
N ILE A 135 0.54 -3.96 13.90
CA ILE A 135 -0.33 -4.19 12.75
C ILE A 135 0.08 -5.51 12.09
N PRO A 136 -0.76 -6.56 12.11
CA PRO A 136 -0.41 -7.86 11.53
C PRO A 136 -0.62 -7.89 10.00
N PHE A 137 -0.04 -6.95 9.28
CA PHE A 137 -0.17 -6.87 7.82
C PHE A 137 0.71 -7.89 7.09
N ALA A 138 0.35 -8.19 5.84
CA ALA A 138 1.09 -9.10 4.97
C ALA A 138 1.87 -8.37 3.87
N ILE A 139 1.41 -7.19 3.44
CA ILE A 139 1.89 -6.47 2.26
C ILE A 139 2.18 -5.03 2.64
N LEU A 140 3.41 -4.55 2.38
CA LEU A 140 3.75 -3.13 2.39
C LEU A 140 3.36 -2.55 1.03
N THR A 141 2.50 -1.52 1.01
CA THR A 141 2.01 -0.92 -0.23
C THR A 141 2.96 0.15 -0.77
N HIS A 142 2.92 0.37 -2.07
CA HIS A 142 3.48 1.50 -2.84
C HIS A 142 4.71 2.18 -2.20
N PRO A 143 5.86 1.48 -2.03
CA PRO A 143 7.03 2.02 -1.33
C PRO A 143 7.68 3.22 -2.03
N GLU A 144 7.24 3.56 -3.22
CA GLU A 144 7.66 4.72 -4.01
C GLU A 144 6.65 5.88 -4.00
N ARG A 145 5.57 5.83 -3.21
CA ARG A 145 4.48 6.82 -3.19
C ARG A 145 4.96 8.25 -2.92
N LEU A 146 6.04 8.44 -2.19
CA LEU A 146 6.61 9.77 -1.94
C LEU A 146 6.93 10.53 -3.24
N ALA A 147 7.12 9.82 -4.37
CA ALA A 147 7.35 10.45 -5.68
C ALA A 147 6.24 11.40 -6.13
N VAL A 148 5.03 11.29 -5.57
CA VAL A 148 3.90 12.19 -5.90
C VAL A 148 4.18 13.61 -5.42
N GLY A 149 4.63 13.80 -4.19
CA GLY A 149 4.98 15.10 -3.61
C GLY A 149 6.47 15.44 -3.72
N THR A 150 7.33 14.43 -3.86
CA THR A 150 8.80 14.58 -3.97
C THR A 150 9.33 13.74 -5.13
N PRO A 151 9.19 14.21 -6.39
CA PRO A 151 9.49 13.40 -7.58
C PRO A 151 10.98 13.09 -7.78
N GLN A 152 11.88 13.82 -7.12
CA GLN A 152 13.32 13.60 -7.22
C GLN A 152 13.74 12.51 -6.23
N ALA A 153 13.72 11.26 -6.67
CA ALA A 153 14.27 10.16 -5.88
C ALA A 153 15.82 10.27 -5.78
N PRO A 154 16.42 9.81 -4.66
CA PRO A 154 17.87 9.78 -4.49
C PRO A 154 18.54 8.91 -5.55
N LYS A 155 19.82 9.17 -5.83
CA LYS A 155 20.59 8.39 -6.82
C LYS A 155 20.70 6.93 -6.43
N ASP A 156 20.79 6.67 -5.14
CA ASP A 156 20.87 5.36 -4.49
C ASP A 156 19.50 4.78 -4.11
N PHE A 157 18.41 5.26 -4.74
CA PHE A 157 17.04 4.77 -4.45
C PHE A 157 16.92 3.25 -4.53
N GLU A 158 17.56 2.61 -5.51
CA GLU A 158 17.52 1.16 -5.64
C GLU A 158 18.19 0.46 -4.45
N ASP A 159 19.29 1.00 -3.94
CA ASP A 159 19.96 0.46 -2.75
C ASP A 159 19.09 0.60 -1.51
N LEU A 160 18.38 1.73 -1.37
CA LEU A 160 17.39 1.90 -0.30
C LEU A 160 16.27 0.85 -0.40
N MET A 161 15.79 0.54 -1.61
CA MET A 161 14.78 -0.50 -1.83
C MET A 161 15.34 -1.90 -1.57
N VAL A 162 16.61 -2.16 -1.85
CA VAL A 162 17.28 -3.42 -1.46
C VAL A 162 17.28 -3.59 0.06
N GLU A 163 17.61 -2.55 0.80
CA GLU A 163 17.54 -2.59 2.26
C GLU A 163 16.11 -2.81 2.78
N LEU A 164 15.13 -2.08 2.24
CA LEU A 164 13.73 -2.22 2.60
C LEU A 164 13.22 -3.64 2.34
N SER A 165 13.49 -4.18 1.15
CA SER A 165 13.05 -5.53 0.77
C SER A 165 13.72 -6.65 1.57
N LYS A 166 14.97 -6.47 2.03
CA LYS A 166 15.58 -7.38 3.00
C LYS A 166 14.83 -7.41 4.32
N VAL A 167 14.52 -6.23 4.86
CA VAL A 167 13.75 -6.12 6.10
C VAL A 167 12.35 -6.71 5.93
N ALA A 168 11.69 -6.47 4.80
CA ALA A 168 10.38 -7.05 4.50
C ALA A 168 10.45 -8.59 4.48
N LYS A 169 11.42 -9.16 3.77
CA LYS A 169 11.64 -10.61 3.73
C LYS A 169 11.90 -11.21 5.11
N GLU A 170 12.78 -10.61 5.90
CA GLU A 170 13.14 -11.08 7.25
C GLU A 170 11.92 -11.13 8.18
N HIS A 171 10.94 -10.23 7.97
CA HIS A 171 9.69 -10.17 8.75
C HIS A 171 8.51 -10.88 8.04
N GLY A 172 8.77 -11.64 6.97
CA GLY A 172 7.74 -12.41 6.26
C GLY A 172 6.69 -11.53 5.55
N LYS A 173 7.06 -10.30 5.18
CA LYS A 173 6.20 -9.37 4.44
C LYS A 173 6.49 -9.42 2.95
N ALA A 174 5.48 -9.12 2.13
CA ALA A 174 5.64 -8.84 0.71
C ALA A 174 5.66 -7.33 0.45
N VAL A 175 6.23 -6.95 -0.68
CA VAL A 175 6.23 -5.56 -1.17
C VAL A 175 5.31 -5.45 -2.37
N GLU A 176 4.50 -4.41 -2.43
CA GLU A 176 3.57 -4.21 -3.54
C GLU A 176 4.26 -3.63 -4.78
N LEU A 177 3.87 -4.14 -5.95
CA LEU A 177 4.04 -3.47 -7.24
C LEU A 177 2.72 -2.78 -7.56
N ASN A 178 2.67 -1.46 -7.36
CA ASN A 178 1.44 -0.69 -7.41
C ASN A 178 1.10 -0.27 -8.84
N GLY A 179 -0.11 -0.61 -9.30
CA GLY A 179 -0.58 -0.31 -10.64
C GLY A 179 -0.79 1.19 -10.91
N ALA A 180 -1.18 1.99 -9.90
CA ALA A 180 -1.29 3.43 -10.06
C ALA A 180 0.10 4.08 -10.21
N ASP A 181 1.08 3.62 -9.43
CA ASP A 181 2.43 4.16 -9.46
C ASP A 181 3.22 3.69 -10.67
N LEU A 182 2.87 2.54 -11.27
CA LEU A 182 3.34 2.17 -12.61
C LEU A 182 2.95 3.18 -13.69
N SER A 183 1.84 3.91 -13.52
CA SER A 183 1.49 5.02 -14.43
C SER A 183 2.23 6.31 -14.12
N ARG A 184 2.59 6.55 -12.86
CA ARG A 184 3.18 7.83 -12.39
C ARG A 184 4.71 7.82 -12.41
N SER A 185 5.30 6.72 -11.97
CA SER A 185 6.74 6.57 -11.73
C SER A 185 7.24 5.18 -12.09
N PRO A 186 7.07 4.70 -13.36
CA PRO A 186 7.36 3.33 -13.75
C PRO A 186 8.81 2.91 -13.47
N GLU A 187 9.75 3.85 -13.59
CA GLU A 187 11.16 3.60 -13.32
C GLU A 187 11.45 3.32 -11.83
N LEU A 188 10.70 3.94 -10.92
CA LEU A 188 10.85 3.66 -9.49
C LEU A 188 10.24 2.31 -9.14
N VAL A 189 9.05 1.98 -9.66
CA VAL A 189 8.46 0.64 -9.48
C VAL A 189 9.38 -0.44 -10.04
N ARG A 190 10.02 -0.19 -11.19
CA ARG A 190 11.01 -1.11 -11.76
C ARG A 190 12.21 -1.34 -10.80
N LYS A 191 12.70 -0.28 -10.14
CA LYS A 191 13.78 -0.41 -9.15
C LYS A 191 13.33 -1.17 -7.91
N VAL A 192 12.08 -1.00 -7.47
CA VAL A 192 11.47 -1.80 -6.40
C VAL A 192 11.45 -3.28 -6.81
N ALA A 193 10.98 -3.59 -8.01
CA ALA A 193 10.95 -4.96 -8.53
C ALA A 193 12.36 -5.58 -8.60
N SER A 194 13.35 -4.83 -9.14
CA SER A 194 14.76 -5.24 -9.17
C SER A 194 15.29 -5.54 -7.76
N ALA A 195 15.03 -4.67 -6.79
CA ALA A 195 15.45 -4.86 -5.39
C ALA A 195 14.83 -6.12 -4.77
N CYS A 196 13.52 -6.35 -5.00
CA CYS A 196 12.86 -7.57 -4.54
C CYS A 196 13.46 -8.83 -5.19
N GLY A 197 13.80 -8.79 -6.48
CA GLY A 197 14.49 -9.89 -7.15
C GLY A 197 15.86 -10.18 -6.53
N LYS A 198 16.70 -9.15 -6.29
CA LYS A 198 18.01 -9.28 -5.65
C LYS A 198 17.95 -9.89 -4.25
N THR A 199 16.88 -9.61 -3.52
CA THR A 199 16.73 -10.07 -2.12
C THR A 199 15.89 -11.33 -1.99
N HIS A 200 15.22 -11.76 -3.07
CA HIS A 200 14.18 -12.79 -3.05
C HIS A 200 13.07 -12.45 -2.06
N CYS A 201 12.70 -11.17 -1.97
CA CYS A 201 11.52 -10.73 -1.25
C CYS A 201 10.28 -11.02 -2.11
N LYS A 202 9.22 -11.54 -1.49
CA LYS A 202 7.95 -11.77 -2.18
C LYS A 202 7.30 -10.45 -2.56
N VAL A 203 6.52 -10.48 -3.63
CA VAL A 203 5.77 -9.31 -4.07
C VAL A 203 4.27 -9.59 -4.12
N SER A 204 3.51 -8.51 -4.15
CA SER A 204 2.08 -8.52 -4.48
C SER A 204 1.83 -7.52 -5.59
N TYR A 205 0.79 -7.74 -6.38
CA TYR A 205 0.28 -6.71 -7.28
C TYR A 205 -0.98 -6.09 -6.68
N GLY A 206 -1.04 -4.76 -6.63
CA GLY A 206 -2.23 -3.98 -6.29
C GLY A 206 -2.54 -2.99 -7.40
N SER A 207 -3.79 -2.96 -7.89
CA SER A 207 -4.19 -1.98 -8.92
C SER A 207 -4.38 -0.58 -8.35
N ASP A 208 -4.59 -0.46 -7.04
CA ASP A 208 -4.95 0.79 -6.34
C ASP A 208 -6.15 1.47 -7.02
N SER A 209 -7.20 0.66 -7.24
CA SER A 209 -8.37 1.05 -8.01
C SER A 209 -9.41 1.74 -7.15
N HIS A 210 -9.70 2.99 -7.47
CA HIS A 210 -10.79 3.75 -6.87
C HIS A 210 -12.06 3.73 -7.73
N TYR A 211 -11.95 3.35 -9.01
CA TYR A 211 -13.03 3.28 -9.98
C TYR A 211 -13.02 1.96 -10.75
N PRO A 212 -14.17 1.50 -11.28
CA PRO A 212 -14.27 0.21 -11.97
C PRO A 212 -13.35 0.05 -13.19
N ASP A 213 -13.07 1.12 -13.92
CA ASP A 213 -12.19 1.13 -15.09
C ASP A 213 -10.70 1.02 -14.73
N GLN A 214 -10.37 1.12 -13.45
CA GLN A 214 -9.01 1.01 -12.93
C GLN A 214 -8.67 -0.41 -12.42
N VAL A 215 -9.64 -1.31 -12.36
CA VAL A 215 -9.40 -2.71 -12.01
C VAL A 215 -8.42 -3.31 -13.03
N SER A 216 -7.36 -3.96 -12.55
CA SER A 216 -6.23 -4.48 -13.36
C SER A 216 -5.35 -3.41 -14.02
N ARG A 217 -5.40 -2.15 -13.54
CA ARG A 217 -4.55 -1.08 -14.07
C ARG A 217 -3.08 -1.50 -14.10
N ASN A 218 -2.46 -1.46 -15.29
CA ASN A 218 -1.05 -1.81 -15.50
C ASN A 218 -0.65 -3.24 -15.07
N TYR A 219 -1.61 -4.18 -14.99
CA TYR A 219 -1.29 -5.56 -14.65
C TYR A 219 -0.27 -6.18 -15.61
N ASP A 220 -0.39 -5.90 -16.92
CA ASP A 220 0.54 -6.40 -17.94
C ASP A 220 1.97 -5.86 -17.72
N LEU A 221 2.10 -4.62 -17.24
CA LEU A 221 3.41 -4.05 -16.92
C LEU A 221 3.98 -4.68 -15.64
N ALA A 222 3.16 -4.86 -14.61
CA ALA A 222 3.58 -5.56 -13.40
C ALA A 222 3.99 -7.01 -13.71
N SER A 223 3.23 -7.73 -14.54
CA SER A 223 3.53 -9.10 -14.94
C SER A 223 4.88 -9.20 -15.66
N LYS A 224 5.21 -8.25 -16.54
CA LYS A 224 6.52 -8.19 -17.18
C LYS A 224 7.65 -8.01 -16.19
N LEU A 225 7.48 -7.16 -15.16
CA LEU A 225 8.47 -6.99 -14.11
C LEU A 225 8.63 -8.24 -13.25
N ILE A 226 7.51 -8.92 -12.94
CA ILE A 226 7.51 -10.19 -12.21
C ILE A 226 8.31 -11.25 -12.96
N GLU A 227 8.09 -11.40 -14.27
CA GLU A 227 8.82 -12.33 -15.12
C GLU A 227 10.29 -11.94 -15.24
N GLU A 228 10.59 -10.67 -15.52
CA GLU A 228 11.95 -10.17 -15.75
C GLU A 228 12.86 -10.35 -14.52
N PHE A 229 12.34 -10.09 -13.34
CA PHE A 229 13.11 -10.18 -12.09
C PHE A 229 12.86 -11.50 -11.32
N HIS A 230 12.15 -12.47 -11.93
CA HIS A 230 11.84 -13.78 -11.34
C HIS A 230 11.22 -13.69 -9.94
N LEU A 231 10.21 -12.83 -9.78
CA LEU A 231 9.60 -12.52 -8.50
C LEU A 231 8.59 -13.58 -8.06
N GLU A 232 8.60 -13.93 -6.79
CA GLU A 232 7.57 -14.78 -6.18
C GLU A 232 6.38 -13.91 -5.76
N VAL A 233 5.19 -14.22 -6.27
CA VAL A 233 3.93 -13.49 -5.98
C VAL A 233 3.14 -14.24 -4.89
N ILE A 234 2.51 -13.50 -3.94
CA ILE A 234 1.66 -14.04 -2.89
C ILE A 234 0.17 -14.00 -3.24
#